data_ee9afb1d9032a6320d0a48784f4a6438
#
_entry.id   ee9afb1d9032a6320d0a48784f4a6438
#
_cell.length_a   1.000
_cell.length_b   1.000
_cell.length_c   1.000
_cell.angle_alpha   90.00
_cell.angle_beta   90.00
_cell.angle_gamma   90.00
#
_symmetry.space_group_name_H-M   'P 1'
#
loop_
_entity.id
_entity.type
_entity.pdbx_description
1 polymer ?
#
loop_
_entity_poly.entity_id
_entity_poly.type
_entity_poly.pdbx_seq_one_letter_code
_entity_poly.pdbx_strand_id
1 'polypeptide(L)'
;MRVLAIGATGFIGRHVLRLLADDRHDVAVLHRGETAPNLQEGICDIRGNRDQLAECREEIQRFGPEVILDLIVYTERQARELVNAFRGSGGRIVAVSSADVYRNYDGFRGNATAPPDPTPLSENAPLRQTRYPYRGHDLPFAYAHDYEKILVEELLLGDPRLPATVLRLPAVYGPEDKQHRLQPYLQHMSGDGIPIFLEKGQASWRWTRGFVENVAAALALVVKDPRSAGHVYNVGDEPTFTEREWVERIAGVAGWEGEIVEVPRDELPEDTRQPVDWRYDLWTDTTALRTELGYAPPVPLDEALRRTVRWERSEPDGTD
;
A
#
# COMPACT_ATOMS: atom_id res chain seq x y z
N MET A 1 18.81 -8.79 14.18
CA MET A 1 17.76 -9.82 14.14
C MET A 1 17.69 -10.42 12.75
N ARG A 2 17.17 -11.64 12.63
CA ARG A 2 16.96 -12.30 11.34
C ARG A 2 15.56 -12.04 10.83
N VAL A 3 15.45 -11.44 9.65
CA VAL A 3 14.19 -11.05 9.02
C VAL A 3 14.01 -11.82 7.71
N LEU A 4 12.92 -12.59 7.60
CA LEU A 4 12.49 -13.18 6.34
C LEU A 4 11.50 -12.23 5.67
N ALA A 5 11.85 -11.71 4.50
CA ALA A 5 11.00 -10.84 3.71
C ALA A 5 10.41 -11.59 2.51
N ILE A 6 9.09 -11.69 2.45
CA ILE A 6 8.35 -12.39 1.40
C ILE A 6 7.76 -11.36 0.44
N GLY A 7 8.07 -11.49 -0.87
CA GLY A 7 7.59 -10.56 -1.89
C GLY A 7 8.27 -9.19 -1.89
N ALA A 8 9.46 -9.11 -1.30
CA ALA A 8 10.15 -7.84 -1.10
C ALA A 8 11.00 -7.38 -2.31
N THR A 9 10.97 -8.04 -3.44
CA THR A 9 11.72 -7.63 -4.66
C THR A 9 11.00 -6.57 -5.49
N GLY A 10 9.75 -6.23 -5.12
CA GLY A 10 8.92 -5.26 -5.83
C GLY A 10 9.07 -3.82 -5.35
N PHE A 11 8.15 -2.97 -5.81
CA PHE A 11 8.08 -1.52 -5.63
C PHE A 11 8.37 -1.05 -4.19
N ILE A 12 7.60 -1.50 -3.20
CA ILE A 12 7.80 -1.12 -1.79
C ILE A 12 8.96 -1.91 -1.17
N GLY A 13 9.01 -3.20 -1.46
CA GLY A 13 9.86 -4.14 -0.74
C GLY A 13 11.35 -3.85 -0.85
N ARG A 14 11.86 -3.43 -2.02
CA ARG A 14 13.27 -3.09 -2.19
C ARG A 14 13.74 -1.94 -1.28
N HIS A 15 12.86 -0.94 -1.03
CA HIS A 15 13.18 0.13 -0.10
C HIS A 15 13.24 -0.39 1.35
N VAL A 16 12.34 -1.31 1.70
CA VAL A 16 12.37 -1.96 3.02
C VAL A 16 13.65 -2.81 3.18
N LEU A 17 14.01 -3.60 2.16
CA LEU A 17 15.23 -4.41 2.19
C LEU A 17 16.48 -3.55 2.42
N ARG A 18 16.58 -2.44 1.68
CA ARG A 18 17.69 -1.49 1.86
C ARG A 18 17.76 -0.98 3.29
N LEU A 19 16.64 -0.51 3.86
CA LEU A 19 16.61 0.03 5.22
C LEU A 19 17.00 -1.03 6.26
N LEU A 20 16.54 -2.28 6.11
CA LEU A 20 16.88 -3.35 7.03
C LEU A 20 18.35 -3.77 6.92
N ALA A 21 18.91 -3.79 5.71
CA ALA A 21 20.33 -4.10 5.50
C ALA A 21 21.25 -2.98 6.01
N ASP A 22 20.89 -1.71 5.77
CA ASP A 22 21.61 -0.53 6.28
C ASP A 22 21.64 -0.52 7.81
N ASP A 23 20.56 -0.98 8.46
CA ASP A 23 20.47 -1.19 9.93
C ASP A 23 21.17 -2.47 10.42
N ARG A 24 21.90 -3.18 9.53
CA ARG A 24 22.68 -4.39 9.83
C ARG A 24 21.84 -5.55 10.36
N HIS A 25 20.64 -5.72 9.87
CA HIS A 25 19.86 -6.93 10.12
C HIS A 25 20.27 -8.04 9.14
N ASP A 26 20.21 -9.28 9.60
CA ASP A 26 20.34 -10.44 8.73
C ASP A 26 19.04 -10.60 7.96
N VAL A 27 19.05 -10.40 6.66
CA VAL A 27 17.83 -10.41 5.83
C VAL A 27 17.88 -11.59 4.86
N ALA A 28 16.81 -12.38 4.82
CA ALA A 28 16.55 -13.34 3.77
C ALA A 28 15.34 -12.88 2.95
N VAL A 29 15.39 -13.06 1.65
CA VAL A 29 14.29 -12.73 0.73
C VAL A 29 13.78 -14.00 0.07
N LEU A 30 12.47 -14.26 0.24
CA LEU A 30 11.80 -15.32 -0.51
C LEU A 30 11.10 -14.74 -1.72
N HIS A 31 11.49 -15.22 -2.92
CA HIS A 31 10.95 -14.77 -4.20
C HIS A 31 11.03 -15.86 -5.28
N ARG A 32 10.22 -15.71 -6.36
CA ARG A 32 10.15 -16.69 -7.44
C ARG A 32 11.32 -16.66 -8.41
N GLY A 33 12.11 -15.59 -8.40
CA GLY A 33 13.22 -15.40 -9.34
C GLY A 33 12.83 -14.84 -10.71
N GLU A 34 11.59 -14.43 -10.92
CA GLU A 34 11.09 -13.89 -12.20
C GLU A 34 11.61 -12.48 -12.48
N THR A 35 11.78 -11.67 -11.49
CA THR A 35 12.52 -10.42 -11.54
C THR A 35 13.91 -10.70 -10.99
N ALA A 36 14.96 -10.47 -11.79
CA ALA A 36 16.32 -10.57 -11.27
C ALA A 36 16.50 -9.47 -10.20
N PRO A 37 16.38 -9.79 -8.92
CA PRO A 37 16.51 -8.76 -7.90
C PRO A 37 17.98 -8.37 -7.84
N ASN A 38 18.25 -7.08 -7.98
CA ASN A 38 19.54 -6.53 -7.62
C ASN A 38 19.62 -6.47 -6.09
N LEU A 39 19.76 -7.65 -5.45
CA LEU A 39 19.85 -7.74 -4.00
C LEU A 39 21.18 -7.14 -3.55
N GLN A 40 21.14 -6.37 -2.47
CA GLN A 40 22.34 -5.87 -1.83
C GLN A 40 23.19 -7.05 -1.35
N GLU A 41 24.51 -6.85 -1.34
CA GLU A 41 25.47 -7.83 -0.81
C GLU A 41 25.13 -8.17 0.65
N GLY A 42 25.12 -9.45 0.98
CA GLY A 42 24.78 -9.95 2.33
C GLY A 42 23.33 -10.33 2.53
N ILE A 43 22.42 -10.06 1.59
CA ILE A 43 21.04 -10.55 1.66
C ILE A 43 21.00 -12.02 1.21
N CYS A 44 20.42 -12.88 2.03
CA CYS A 44 20.24 -14.30 1.73
C CYS A 44 19.10 -14.47 0.69
N ASP A 45 19.40 -15.09 -0.44
CA ASP A 45 18.44 -15.39 -1.51
C ASP A 45 17.80 -16.77 -1.27
N ILE A 46 16.49 -16.80 -1.03
CA ILE A 46 15.68 -18.02 -0.96
C ILE A 46 14.73 -18.05 -2.15
N ARG A 47 14.98 -18.96 -3.09
CA ARG A 47 14.13 -19.11 -4.28
C ARG A 47 12.97 -20.05 -3.97
N GLY A 48 11.74 -19.53 -4.12
CA GLY A 48 10.56 -20.31 -3.87
C GLY A 48 9.27 -19.55 -4.16
N ASN A 49 8.18 -20.31 -4.17
CA ASN A 49 6.86 -19.77 -4.38
C ASN A 49 6.20 -19.48 -3.02
N ARG A 50 5.74 -18.24 -2.82
CA ARG A 50 4.98 -17.84 -1.63
C ARG A 50 3.74 -18.72 -1.40
N ASP A 51 3.15 -19.23 -2.46
CA ASP A 51 1.98 -20.14 -2.39
C ASP A 51 2.35 -21.60 -2.07
N GLN A 52 3.63 -21.88 -1.84
CA GLN A 52 4.18 -23.21 -1.56
C GLN A 52 5.28 -23.12 -0.49
N LEU A 53 5.02 -22.39 0.61
CA LEU A 53 6.03 -22.16 1.68
C LEU A 53 6.61 -23.45 2.25
N ALA A 54 5.85 -24.55 2.19
CA ALA A 54 6.30 -25.87 2.66
C ALA A 54 7.53 -26.37 1.88
N GLU A 55 7.66 -26.02 0.60
CA GLU A 55 8.80 -26.43 -0.24
C GLU A 55 10.10 -25.71 0.15
N CYS A 56 10.00 -24.52 0.75
CA CYS A 56 11.15 -23.73 1.20
C CYS A 56 11.45 -23.94 2.70
N ARG A 57 10.77 -24.87 3.34
CA ARG A 57 10.80 -25.05 4.82
C ARG A 57 12.21 -25.24 5.37
N GLU A 58 13.02 -26.06 4.73
CA GLU A 58 14.38 -26.37 5.21
C GLU A 58 15.30 -25.13 5.18
N GLU A 59 15.23 -24.34 4.10
CA GLU A 59 16.01 -23.10 3.94
C GLU A 59 15.56 -22.04 4.93
N ILE A 60 14.24 -21.87 5.07
CA ILE A 60 13.65 -20.95 6.05
C ILE A 60 14.05 -21.36 7.49
N GLN A 61 13.99 -22.64 7.83
CA GLN A 61 14.39 -23.11 9.16
C GLN A 61 15.88 -22.97 9.41
N ARG A 62 16.72 -23.19 8.39
CA ARG A 62 18.17 -22.97 8.49
C ARG A 62 18.50 -21.50 8.74
N PHE A 63 17.78 -20.59 8.09
CA PHE A 63 17.90 -19.17 8.33
C PHE A 63 17.39 -18.77 9.73
N GLY A 64 16.31 -19.39 10.20
CA GLY A 64 15.75 -19.21 11.53
C GLY A 64 15.22 -17.80 11.79
N PRO A 65 14.23 -17.31 11.02
CA PRO A 65 13.76 -15.93 11.13
C PRO A 65 13.11 -15.65 12.48
N GLU A 66 13.40 -14.46 13.04
CA GLU A 66 12.76 -13.89 14.23
C GLU A 66 11.56 -13.02 13.87
N VAL A 67 11.59 -12.44 12.67
CA VAL A 67 10.47 -11.66 12.09
C VAL A 67 10.22 -12.12 10.67
N ILE A 68 8.96 -12.34 10.34
CA ILE A 68 8.50 -12.63 9.00
C ILE A 68 7.74 -11.40 8.49
N LEU A 69 8.28 -10.73 7.47
CA LEU A 69 7.62 -9.63 6.77
C LEU A 69 6.99 -10.16 5.49
N ASP A 70 5.66 -10.21 5.42
CA ASP A 70 4.94 -10.62 4.20
C ASP A 70 4.24 -9.42 3.55
N LEU A 71 4.77 -8.98 2.39
CA LEU A 71 4.24 -7.87 1.62
C LEU A 71 3.12 -8.29 0.66
N ILE A 72 2.94 -9.60 0.43
CA ILE A 72 2.07 -10.13 -0.62
C ILE A 72 1.07 -11.17 -0.13
N VAL A 73 0.71 -11.13 1.15
CA VAL A 73 -0.34 -11.98 1.72
C VAL A 73 -1.73 -11.44 1.33
N TYR A 74 -2.26 -11.87 0.20
CA TYR A 74 -3.50 -11.32 -0.38
C TYR A 74 -4.75 -12.14 -0.05
N THR A 75 -4.60 -13.43 0.24
CA THR A 75 -5.71 -14.38 0.35
C THR A 75 -5.75 -15.07 1.71
N GLU A 76 -6.95 -15.53 2.09
CA GLU A 76 -7.15 -16.36 3.29
C GLU A 76 -6.23 -17.59 3.28
N ARG A 77 -6.10 -18.29 2.13
CA ARG A 77 -5.22 -19.44 1.99
C ARG A 77 -3.78 -19.10 2.33
N GLN A 78 -3.29 -18.00 1.81
CA GLN A 78 -1.93 -17.52 2.07
C GLN A 78 -1.69 -17.19 3.54
N ALA A 79 -2.67 -16.59 4.22
CA ALA A 79 -2.59 -16.33 5.67
C ALA A 79 -2.54 -17.63 6.48
N ARG A 80 -3.37 -18.63 6.14
CA ARG A 80 -3.35 -19.96 6.78
C ARG A 80 -2.01 -20.67 6.61
N GLU A 81 -1.43 -20.62 5.42
CA GLU A 81 -0.10 -21.18 5.15
C GLU A 81 0.97 -20.50 6.00
N LEU A 82 0.92 -19.17 6.11
CA LEU A 82 1.85 -18.39 6.93
C LEU A 82 1.75 -18.80 8.41
N VAL A 83 0.54 -18.83 8.96
CA VAL A 83 0.29 -19.28 10.34
C VAL A 83 0.79 -20.72 10.56
N ASN A 84 0.50 -21.62 9.65
CA ASN A 84 0.91 -23.02 9.79
C ASN A 84 2.44 -23.20 9.70
N ALA A 85 3.10 -22.41 8.88
CA ALA A 85 4.56 -22.48 8.73
C ALA A 85 5.32 -21.95 9.95
N PHE A 86 4.79 -20.92 10.63
CA PHE A 86 5.54 -20.18 11.66
C PHE A 86 4.95 -20.27 13.07
N ARG A 87 3.78 -20.87 13.25
CA ARG A 87 3.20 -21.07 14.59
C ARG A 87 4.16 -21.83 15.51
N GLY A 88 4.49 -21.23 16.65
CA GLY A 88 5.39 -21.85 17.64
C GLY A 88 6.88 -21.75 17.30
N SER A 89 7.26 -21.03 16.24
CA SER A 89 8.68 -20.77 15.92
C SER A 89 9.37 -19.81 16.88
N GLY A 90 8.62 -19.10 17.73
CA GLY A 90 9.12 -18.04 18.59
C GLY A 90 9.27 -16.68 17.86
N GLY A 91 8.98 -16.63 16.57
CA GLY A 91 9.00 -15.40 15.79
C GLY A 91 7.66 -14.66 15.80
N ARG A 92 7.62 -13.49 15.11
CA ARG A 92 6.40 -12.70 14.90
C ARG A 92 6.22 -12.36 13.42
N ILE A 93 4.98 -12.06 13.03
CA ILE A 93 4.64 -11.68 11.67
C ILE A 93 4.43 -10.16 11.59
N VAL A 94 4.90 -9.56 10.49
CA VAL A 94 4.50 -8.23 10.03
C VAL A 94 3.88 -8.42 8.65
N ALA A 95 2.60 -8.09 8.51
CA ALA A 95 1.85 -8.32 7.29
C ALA A 95 1.32 -7.02 6.69
N VAL A 96 1.44 -6.91 5.38
CA VAL A 96 0.85 -5.80 4.62
C VAL A 96 -0.63 -6.10 4.34
N SER A 97 -1.50 -5.22 4.84
CA SER A 97 -2.90 -5.12 4.49
C SER A 97 -3.14 -3.87 3.63
N SER A 98 -4.38 -3.45 3.48
CA SER A 98 -4.80 -2.34 2.64
C SER A 98 -5.88 -1.52 3.32
N ALA A 99 -5.92 -0.23 3.09
CA ALA A 99 -7.02 0.64 3.52
C ALA A 99 -8.35 0.29 2.84
N ASP A 100 -8.35 -0.57 1.82
CA ASP A 100 -9.57 -1.08 1.17
C ASP A 100 -10.43 -1.99 2.07
N VAL A 101 -9.94 -2.34 3.26
CA VAL A 101 -10.71 -3.08 4.27
C VAL A 101 -11.83 -2.25 4.88
N TYR A 102 -11.75 -0.93 4.84
CA TYR A 102 -12.74 -0.06 5.48
C TYR A 102 -14.08 -0.02 4.71
N ARG A 103 -15.18 0.17 5.45
CA ARG A 103 -16.54 0.24 4.90
C ARG A 103 -16.71 1.38 3.90
N ASN A 104 -16.03 2.51 4.10
CA ASN A 104 -16.05 3.62 3.15
C ASN A 104 -15.58 3.20 1.76
N TYR A 105 -14.72 2.19 1.66
CA TYR A 105 -14.30 1.66 0.36
C TYR A 105 -15.44 0.95 -0.40
N ASP A 106 -16.32 0.23 0.31
CA ASP A 106 -17.55 -0.31 -0.28
C ASP A 106 -18.47 0.82 -0.78
N GLY A 107 -18.63 1.87 0.06
CA GLY A 107 -19.43 3.03 -0.31
C GLY A 107 -18.89 3.77 -1.52
N PHE A 108 -17.60 4.02 -1.54
CA PHE A 108 -16.92 4.64 -2.68
C PHE A 108 -17.16 3.89 -3.98
N ARG A 109 -17.22 2.57 -3.95
CA ARG A 109 -17.51 1.70 -5.11
C ARG A 109 -18.99 1.51 -5.41
N GLY A 110 -19.88 2.19 -4.68
CA GLY A 110 -21.32 2.08 -4.84
C GLY A 110 -21.95 0.80 -4.25
N ASN A 111 -21.20 0.05 -3.43
CA ASN A 111 -21.66 -1.21 -2.84
C ASN A 111 -22.28 -1.05 -1.44
N ALA A 112 -22.13 0.10 -0.78
CA ALA A 112 -22.68 0.33 0.55
C ALA A 112 -24.06 0.97 0.52
N THR A 113 -24.90 0.54 1.46
CA THR A 113 -26.23 1.14 1.71
C THR A 113 -26.24 2.10 2.90
N ALA A 114 -25.22 2.05 3.76
CA ALA A 114 -25.04 2.93 4.91
C ALA A 114 -24.42 4.27 4.48
N PRO A 115 -24.67 5.37 5.22
CA PRO A 115 -23.97 6.63 4.98
C PRO A 115 -22.45 6.48 5.24
N PRO A 116 -21.63 7.43 4.73
CA PRO A 116 -20.19 7.45 4.99
C PRO A 116 -19.87 7.42 6.50
N ASP A 117 -18.84 6.65 6.86
CA ASP A 117 -18.26 6.74 8.19
C ASP A 117 -17.52 8.07 8.36
N PRO A 118 -17.54 8.65 9.58
CA PRO A 118 -16.75 9.84 9.88
C PRO A 118 -15.26 9.62 9.61
N THR A 119 -14.64 10.61 8.97
CA THR A 119 -13.19 10.60 8.69
C THR A 119 -12.44 11.61 9.55
N PRO A 120 -11.15 11.37 9.86
CA PRO A 120 -10.31 10.25 9.38
C PRO A 120 -10.68 8.89 10.00
N LEU A 121 -10.57 7.81 9.20
CA LEU A 121 -10.86 6.44 9.61
C LEU A 121 -9.72 5.90 10.49
N SER A 122 -10.01 5.68 11.79
CA SER A 122 -9.06 5.02 12.68
C SER A 122 -8.97 3.52 12.39
N GLU A 123 -8.01 2.84 13.00
CA GLU A 123 -7.86 1.39 12.88
C GLU A 123 -9.07 0.60 13.36
N ASN A 124 -9.89 1.21 14.24
CA ASN A 124 -11.14 0.64 14.75
C ASN A 124 -12.39 1.02 13.94
N ALA A 125 -12.23 1.79 12.85
CA ALA A 125 -13.36 2.15 12.01
C ALA A 125 -14.00 0.90 11.36
N PRO A 126 -15.31 0.95 11.04
CA PRO A 126 -16.03 -0.20 10.48
C PRO A 126 -15.37 -0.74 9.21
N LEU A 127 -15.27 -2.07 9.14
CA LEU A 127 -14.76 -2.77 7.97
C LEU A 127 -15.87 -3.00 6.95
N ARG A 128 -15.49 -3.17 5.67
CA ARG A 128 -16.43 -3.47 4.58
C ARG A 128 -17.16 -4.80 4.84
N GLN A 129 -18.40 -4.85 4.38
CA GLN A 129 -19.23 -6.05 4.47
C GLN A 129 -19.08 -6.92 3.22
N THR A 130 -18.81 -6.33 2.08
CA THR A 130 -18.53 -7.04 0.83
C THR A 130 -17.24 -7.82 0.96
N ARG A 131 -17.35 -9.15 0.90
CA ARG A 131 -16.17 -10.04 0.84
C ARG A 131 -15.73 -10.22 -0.60
N TYR A 132 -14.44 -10.45 -0.80
CA TYR A 132 -13.81 -10.65 -2.11
C TYR A 132 -14.13 -9.49 -3.09
N PRO A 133 -13.68 -8.26 -2.78
CA PRO A 133 -14.13 -7.02 -3.44
C PRO A 133 -13.77 -6.94 -4.93
N TYR A 134 -12.91 -7.80 -5.41
CA TYR A 134 -12.46 -7.83 -6.81
C TYR A 134 -12.98 -9.04 -7.59
N ARG A 135 -13.76 -9.92 -6.96
CA ARG A 135 -14.31 -11.11 -7.62
C ARG A 135 -15.29 -10.69 -8.73
N GLY A 136 -15.08 -11.23 -9.92
CA GLY A 136 -15.89 -10.88 -11.09
C GLY A 136 -15.43 -9.64 -11.85
N HIS A 137 -14.38 -8.96 -11.39
CA HIS A 137 -13.73 -7.89 -12.14
C HIS A 137 -12.55 -8.46 -12.94
N ASP A 138 -12.43 -8.01 -14.19
CA ASP A 138 -11.27 -8.32 -15.04
C ASP A 138 -10.12 -7.38 -14.64
N LEU A 139 -9.27 -7.85 -13.76
CA LEU A 139 -8.11 -7.10 -13.28
C LEU A 139 -6.84 -7.87 -13.61
N PRO A 140 -5.78 -7.19 -14.06
CA PRO A 140 -4.48 -7.80 -14.35
C PRO A 140 -3.71 -8.15 -13.05
N PHE A 141 -4.40 -8.80 -12.13
CA PHE A 141 -3.90 -9.16 -10.81
C PHE A 141 -4.27 -10.61 -10.49
N ALA A 142 -3.25 -11.47 -10.43
CA ALA A 142 -3.42 -12.93 -10.33
C ALA A 142 -4.28 -13.40 -9.15
N TYR A 143 -4.35 -12.61 -8.07
CA TYR A 143 -5.10 -12.98 -6.87
C TYR A 143 -6.46 -12.26 -6.76
N ALA A 144 -6.90 -11.50 -7.77
CA ALA A 144 -8.12 -10.69 -7.71
C ALA A 144 -9.35 -11.49 -7.26
N HIS A 145 -9.51 -12.72 -7.76
CA HIS A 145 -10.64 -13.57 -7.43
C HIS A 145 -10.72 -13.93 -5.93
N ASP A 146 -9.59 -14.20 -5.28
CA ASP A 146 -9.50 -14.68 -3.90
C ASP A 146 -8.92 -13.63 -2.94
N TYR A 147 -8.73 -12.40 -3.42
CA TYR A 147 -8.23 -11.30 -2.61
C TYR A 147 -9.21 -10.95 -1.49
N GLU A 148 -8.76 -11.08 -0.23
CA GLU A 148 -9.59 -10.75 0.93
C GLU A 148 -8.74 -10.41 2.16
N LYS A 149 -8.39 -9.14 2.29
CA LYS A 149 -7.51 -8.66 3.37
C LYS A 149 -8.14 -8.76 4.75
N ILE A 150 -9.47 -8.66 4.89
CA ILE A 150 -10.12 -8.79 6.20
C ILE A 150 -9.91 -10.20 6.76
N LEU A 151 -10.07 -11.25 5.94
CA LEU A 151 -9.81 -12.62 6.40
C LEU A 151 -8.33 -12.86 6.70
N VAL A 152 -7.43 -12.20 5.97
CA VAL A 152 -5.99 -12.21 6.29
C VAL A 152 -5.74 -11.63 7.67
N GLU A 153 -6.28 -10.45 7.97
CA GLU A 153 -6.12 -9.78 9.27
C GLU A 153 -6.71 -10.63 10.40
N GLU A 154 -7.94 -11.15 10.23
CA GLU A 154 -8.61 -11.99 11.21
C GLU A 154 -7.78 -13.24 11.59
N LEU A 155 -7.19 -13.90 10.59
CA LEU A 155 -6.37 -15.10 10.80
C LEU A 155 -5.04 -14.81 11.49
N LEU A 156 -4.35 -13.73 11.07
CA LEU A 156 -3.05 -13.39 11.61
C LEU A 156 -3.14 -12.86 13.04
N LEU A 157 -4.11 -12.01 13.32
CA LEU A 157 -4.31 -11.42 14.64
C LEU A 157 -4.98 -12.40 15.63
N GLY A 158 -5.65 -13.42 15.12
CA GLY A 158 -6.39 -14.40 15.93
C GLY A 158 -5.53 -15.50 16.57
N ASP A 159 -4.24 -15.62 16.25
CA ASP A 159 -3.39 -16.69 16.83
C ASP A 159 -2.46 -16.17 17.93
N PRO A 160 -2.76 -16.41 19.21
CA PRO A 160 -1.96 -15.90 20.33
C PRO A 160 -0.54 -16.51 20.41
N ARG A 161 -0.26 -17.59 19.66
CA ARG A 161 1.06 -18.24 19.62
C ARG A 161 1.94 -17.72 18.49
N LEU A 162 1.43 -16.79 17.69
CA LEU A 162 2.15 -16.16 16.58
C LEU A 162 1.79 -14.68 16.55
N PRO A 163 2.42 -13.83 17.39
CA PRO A 163 2.11 -12.42 17.41
C PRO A 163 2.24 -11.79 16.03
N ALA A 164 1.22 -11.07 15.60
CA ALA A 164 1.21 -10.44 14.29
C ALA A 164 0.98 -8.93 14.40
N THR A 165 1.58 -8.18 13.49
CA THR A 165 1.30 -6.76 13.25
C THR A 165 0.78 -6.62 11.85
N VAL A 166 -0.26 -5.83 11.68
CA VAL A 166 -0.86 -5.54 10.37
C VAL A 166 -0.68 -4.06 10.03
N LEU A 167 -0.20 -3.77 8.82
CA LEU A 167 -0.14 -2.41 8.30
C LEU A 167 -1.12 -2.26 7.15
N ARG A 168 -2.12 -1.39 7.33
CA ARG A 168 -3.08 -1.00 6.29
C ARG A 168 -2.47 0.10 5.45
N LEU A 169 -2.00 -0.25 4.26
CA LEU A 169 -1.36 0.70 3.36
C LEU A 169 -2.39 1.53 2.59
N PRO A 170 -2.07 2.81 2.33
CA PRO A 170 -2.87 3.72 1.52
C PRO A 170 -2.59 3.51 0.02
N ALA A 171 -3.01 4.48 -0.82
CA ALA A 171 -2.50 4.60 -2.17
C ALA A 171 -1.01 4.95 -2.15
N VAL A 172 -0.15 3.96 -2.41
CA VAL A 172 1.30 4.15 -2.40
C VAL A 172 1.75 4.66 -3.77
N TYR A 173 2.47 5.78 -3.79
CA TYR A 173 3.00 6.41 -4.99
C TYR A 173 4.51 6.61 -4.89
N GLY A 174 5.18 6.84 -6.01
CA GLY A 174 6.62 7.09 -6.05
C GLY A 174 7.27 6.58 -7.34
N PRO A 175 8.59 6.76 -7.50
CA PRO A 175 9.34 6.16 -8.60
C PRO A 175 9.11 4.64 -8.69
N GLU A 176 8.85 4.15 -9.89
CA GLU A 176 8.53 2.75 -10.22
C GLU A 176 7.16 2.25 -9.72
N ASP A 177 6.21 3.16 -9.47
CA ASP A 177 4.81 2.81 -9.27
C ASP A 177 4.20 2.29 -10.59
N LYS A 178 4.03 0.99 -10.71
CA LYS A 178 3.44 0.35 -11.89
C LYS A 178 2.00 0.79 -12.20
N GLN A 179 1.34 1.47 -11.27
CA GLN A 179 0.01 2.04 -11.49
C GLN A 179 0.07 3.47 -12.02
N HIS A 180 1.26 4.06 -12.10
CA HIS A 180 1.47 5.40 -12.64
C HIS A 180 0.48 6.43 -12.12
N ARG A 181 0.28 6.49 -10.79
CA ARG A 181 -0.80 7.28 -10.16
C ARG A 181 -0.75 8.78 -10.45
N LEU A 182 0.41 9.32 -10.78
CA LEU A 182 0.55 10.73 -11.14
C LEU A 182 0.44 10.96 -12.65
N GLN A 183 0.64 9.94 -13.48
CA GLN A 183 0.66 10.07 -14.93
C GLN A 183 -0.62 10.68 -15.54
N PRO A 184 -1.85 10.31 -15.10
CA PRO A 184 -3.05 10.92 -15.67
C PRO A 184 -3.08 12.46 -15.53
N TYR A 185 -2.61 13.00 -14.40
CA TYR A 185 -2.51 14.44 -14.21
C TYR A 185 -1.39 15.04 -15.04
N LEU A 186 -0.22 14.39 -15.08
CA LEU A 186 0.95 14.88 -15.82
C LEU A 186 0.72 14.89 -17.33
N GLN A 187 -0.03 13.93 -17.86
CA GLN A 187 -0.43 13.90 -19.28
C GLN A 187 -1.30 15.12 -19.63
N HIS A 188 -2.30 15.45 -18.79
CA HIS A 188 -3.09 16.67 -18.97
C HIS A 188 -2.23 17.95 -18.87
N MET A 189 -1.30 17.97 -17.93
CA MET A 189 -0.39 19.12 -17.72
C MET A 189 0.65 19.29 -18.84
N SER A 190 0.86 18.27 -19.67
CA SER A 190 1.78 18.32 -20.83
C SER A 190 1.09 18.80 -22.11
N GLY A 191 -0.24 18.90 -22.11
CA GLY A 191 -1.03 19.34 -23.26
C GLY A 191 -1.13 20.86 -23.42
N ASP A 192 -1.78 21.31 -24.48
CA ASP A 192 -1.85 22.71 -24.95
C ASP A 192 -2.75 23.62 -24.08
N GLY A 193 -2.56 23.67 -22.77
CA GLY A 193 -3.28 24.56 -21.87
C GLY A 193 -4.74 24.19 -21.63
N ILE A 194 -5.12 22.94 -21.86
CA ILE A 194 -6.47 22.45 -21.56
C ILE A 194 -6.63 22.36 -20.03
N PRO A 195 -7.70 22.97 -19.44
CA PRO A 195 -7.96 22.86 -18.03
C PRO A 195 -8.13 21.42 -17.54
N ILE A 196 -7.73 21.13 -16.32
CA ILE A 196 -8.06 19.87 -15.66
C ILE A 196 -9.46 20.01 -15.07
N PHE A 197 -10.39 19.22 -15.57
CA PHE A 197 -11.75 19.19 -15.05
C PHE A 197 -11.89 18.14 -13.94
N LEU A 198 -12.36 18.57 -12.77
CA LEU A 198 -12.71 17.69 -11.67
C LEU A 198 -14.22 17.76 -11.42
N GLU A 199 -14.86 16.60 -11.22
CA GLU A 199 -16.22 16.58 -10.67
C GLU A 199 -16.22 17.26 -9.30
N LYS A 200 -17.23 18.06 -8.95
CA LYS A 200 -17.29 18.77 -7.66
C LYS A 200 -17.13 17.82 -6.45
N GLY A 201 -17.74 16.63 -6.54
CA GLY A 201 -17.56 15.60 -5.52
C GLY A 201 -16.13 15.10 -5.44
N GLN A 202 -15.50 14.86 -6.59
CA GLN A 202 -14.11 14.47 -6.70
C GLN A 202 -13.17 15.54 -6.13
N ALA A 203 -13.38 16.78 -6.48
CA ALA A 203 -12.53 17.89 -6.05
C ALA A 203 -12.42 18.00 -4.51
N SER A 204 -13.51 17.71 -3.80
CA SER A 204 -13.56 17.75 -2.33
C SER A 204 -13.18 16.42 -1.66
N TRP A 205 -13.12 15.33 -2.41
CA TRP A 205 -12.84 13.99 -1.90
C TRP A 205 -11.43 13.85 -1.36
N ARG A 206 -11.26 13.12 -0.26
CA ARG A 206 -9.99 12.89 0.43
C ARG A 206 -9.55 11.44 0.33
N TRP A 207 -8.31 11.25 -0.04
CA TRP A 207 -7.68 9.92 -0.07
C TRP A 207 -6.30 9.97 0.53
N THR A 208 -6.05 9.16 1.55
CA THR A 208 -4.72 9.03 2.14
C THR A 208 -3.77 8.41 1.12
N ARG A 209 -2.67 9.08 0.91
CA ARG A 209 -1.56 8.63 0.04
C ARG A 209 -0.32 8.40 0.87
N GLY A 210 0.63 7.64 0.35
CA GLY A 210 1.91 7.41 1.01
C GLY A 210 3.02 7.34 -0.02
N PHE A 211 4.06 8.13 0.18
CA PHE A 211 5.26 8.02 -0.65
C PHE A 211 5.97 6.69 -0.36
N VAL A 212 6.45 6.01 -1.39
CA VAL A 212 6.98 4.64 -1.29
C VAL A 212 8.10 4.50 -0.25
N GLU A 213 9.02 5.47 -0.17
CA GLU A 213 10.12 5.41 0.82
C GLU A 213 9.61 5.68 2.24
N ASN A 214 8.58 6.52 2.42
CA ASN A 214 7.94 6.75 3.71
C ASN A 214 7.20 5.49 4.18
N VAL A 215 6.44 4.86 3.29
CA VAL A 215 5.76 3.57 3.57
C VAL A 215 6.78 2.49 3.93
N ALA A 216 7.89 2.41 3.21
CA ALA A 216 8.96 1.47 3.50
C ALA A 216 9.61 1.74 4.87
N ALA A 217 9.79 3.00 5.26
CA ALA A 217 10.30 3.37 6.58
C ALA A 217 9.34 2.95 7.71
N ALA A 218 8.02 3.10 7.50
CA ALA A 218 7.02 2.62 8.44
C ALA A 218 7.08 1.09 8.61
N LEU A 219 7.19 0.34 7.51
CA LEU A 219 7.35 -1.12 7.54
C LEU A 219 8.63 -1.53 8.26
N ALA A 220 9.77 -0.91 7.94
CA ALA A 220 11.05 -1.20 8.59
C ALA A 220 11.01 -0.87 10.10
N LEU A 221 10.34 0.23 10.50
CA LEU A 221 10.14 0.56 11.91
C LEU A 221 9.37 -0.55 12.63
N VAL A 222 8.23 -0.96 12.09
CA VAL A 222 7.37 -1.99 12.69
C VAL A 222 8.10 -3.34 12.75
N VAL A 223 8.90 -3.69 11.74
CA VAL A 223 9.76 -4.88 11.77
C VAL A 223 10.76 -4.83 12.92
N LYS A 224 11.29 -3.66 13.26
CA LYS A 224 12.30 -3.50 14.32
C LYS A 224 11.71 -3.39 15.71
N ASP A 225 10.50 -2.86 15.85
CA ASP A 225 9.92 -2.54 17.14
C ASP A 225 8.95 -3.63 17.62
N PRO A 226 9.32 -4.41 18.67
CA PRO A 226 8.47 -5.46 19.20
C PRO A 226 7.18 -4.96 19.86
N ARG A 227 7.07 -3.67 20.20
CA ARG A 227 5.84 -3.06 20.74
C ARG A 227 4.69 -3.09 19.74
N SER A 228 5.01 -3.22 18.45
CA SER A 228 4.01 -3.33 17.39
C SER A 228 3.22 -4.64 17.40
N ALA A 229 3.68 -5.67 18.12
CA ALA A 229 3.08 -6.99 18.13
C ALA A 229 1.63 -6.96 18.66
N GLY A 230 0.70 -7.54 17.91
CA GLY A 230 -0.72 -7.57 18.23
C GLY A 230 -1.50 -6.34 17.76
N HIS A 231 -0.87 -5.40 17.08
CA HIS A 231 -1.48 -4.14 16.66
C HIS A 231 -1.78 -4.09 15.16
N VAL A 232 -2.74 -3.24 14.82
CA VAL A 232 -3.02 -2.79 13.44
C VAL A 232 -2.62 -1.32 13.36
N TYR A 233 -1.99 -0.91 12.27
CA TYR A 233 -1.64 0.48 12.03
C TYR A 233 -2.05 0.91 10.63
N ASN A 234 -2.67 2.08 10.53
CA ASN A 234 -2.78 2.81 9.28
C ASN A 234 -1.45 3.47 8.93
N VAL A 235 -1.08 3.41 7.66
CA VAL A 235 0.12 4.06 7.14
C VAL A 235 -0.29 5.12 6.13
N GLY A 236 0.41 6.24 6.12
CA GLY A 236 0.19 7.31 5.14
C GLY A 236 0.95 8.57 5.47
N ASP A 237 1.06 9.45 4.47
CA ASP A 237 1.62 10.77 4.63
C ASP A 237 0.57 11.74 5.17
N GLU A 238 0.98 12.72 5.94
CA GLU A 238 0.15 13.79 6.46
C GLU A 238 0.66 15.16 6.00
N PRO A 239 -0.28 16.11 5.81
CA PRO A 239 -1.74 16.01 5.90
C PRO A 239 -2.34 15.26 4.70
N THR A 240 -3.55 14.68 4.87
CA THR A 240 -4.34 14.15 3.75
C THR A 240 -5.06 15.29 3.05
N PHE A 241 -4.79 15.46 1.77
CA PHE A 241 -5.33 16.52 0.92
C PHE A 241 -6.65 16.10 0.26
N THR A 242 -7.47 17.09 -0.11
CA THR A 242 -8.52 16.88 -1.10
C THR A 242 -7.89 16.57 -2.47
N GLU A 243 -8.68 15.98 -3.37
CA GLU A 243 -8.18 15.68 -4.73
C GLU A 243 -7.75 16.97 -5.46
N ARG A 244 -8.49 18.07 -5.29
CA ARG A 244 -8.09 19.38 -5.84
C ARG A 244 -6.74 19.82 -5.30
N GLU A 245 -6.58 19.86 -3.97
CA GLU A 245 -5.31 20.24 -3.33
C GLU A 245 -4.15 19.35 -3.78
N TRP A 246 -4.43 18.05 -4.00
CA TRP A 246 -3.42 17.11 -4.50
C TRP A 246 -2.98 17.44 -5.92
N VAL A 247 -3.92 17.70 -6.82
CA VAL A 247 -3.62 18.10 -8.20
C VAL A 247 -2.89 19.44 -8.24
N GLU A 248 -3.26 20.43 -7.40
CA GLU A 248 -2.56 21.70 -7.27
C GLU A 248 -1.09 21.52 -6.85
N ARG A 249 -0.80 20.57 -5.95
CA ARG A 249 0.58 20.27 -5.53
C ARG A 249 1.38 19.61 -6.64
N ILE A 250 0.78 18.67 -7.37
CA ILE A 250 1.42 18.07 -8.55
C ILE A 250 1.72 19.17 -9.58
N ALA A 251 0.77 20.05 -9.86
CA ALA A 251 0.91 21.16 -10.79
C ALA A 251 2.08 22.07 -10.40
N GLY A 252 2.16 22.45 -9.12
CA GLY A 252 3.25 23.29 -8.61
C GLY A 252 4.63 22.66 -8.81
N VAL A 253 4.76 21.33 -8.54
CA VAL A 253 6.02 20.61 -8.75
C VAL A 253 6.33 20.40 -10.23
N ALA A 254 5.29 20.18 -11.04
CA ALA A 254 5.40 19.99 -12.48
C ALA A 254 5.71 21.30 -13.24
N GLY A 255 5.55 22.47 -12.59
CA GLY A 255 5.69 23.78 -13.22
C GLY A 255 4.54 24.09 -14.17
N TRP A 256 3.33 23.55 -13.91
CA TRP A 256 2.15 23.80 -14.74
C TRP A 256 1.34 24.96 -14.17
N GLU A 257 0.98 25.92 -15.04
CA GLU A 257 0.24 27.15 -14.70
C GLU A 257 -1.19 27.15 -15.29
N GLY A 258 -1.70 25.99 -15.70
CA GLY A 258 -3.06 25.87 -16.23
C GLY A 258 -4.13 25.93 -15.14
N GLU A 259 -5.39 25.81 -15.53
CA GLU A 259 -6.54 25.96 -14.66
C GLU A 259 -7.11 24.60 -14.22
N ILE A 260 -7.54 24.50 -12.95
CA ILE A 260 -8.31 23.37 -12.44
C ILE A 260 -9.76 23.84 -12.26
N VAL A 261 -10.66 23.27 -13.03
CA VAL A 261 -12.08 23.66 -13.08
C VAL A 261 -12.95 22.59 -12.43
N GLU A 262 -13.75 23.02 -11.45
CA GLU A 262 -14.74 22.13 -10.83
C GLU A 262 -16.06 22.22 -11.58
N VAL A 263 -16.58 21.08 -12.00
CA VAL A 263 -17.84 20.98 -12.76
C VAL A 263 -18.84 20.06 -12.06
N PRO A 264 -20.16 20.33 -12.17
CA PRO A 264 -21.18 19.37 -11.77
C PRO A 264 -21.06 18.07 -12.56
N ARG A 265 -21.44 16.93 -11.93
CA ARG A 265 -21.38 15.61 -12.58
C ARG A 265 -22.11 15.55 -13.92
N ASP A 266 -23.25 16.21 -14.02
CA ASP A 266 -24.11 16.24 -15.22
C ASP A 266 -23.52 17.07 -16.36
N GLU A 267 -22.58 17.96 -16.07
CA GLU A 267 -21.85 18.76 -17.06
C GLU A 267 -20.60 18.03 -17.61
N LEU A 268 -20.14 16.97 -16.95
CA LEU A 268 -19.04 16.13 -17.47
C LEU A 268 -19.55 15.21 -18.60
N PRO A 269 -18.72 14.95 -19.63
CA PRO A 269 -18.99 13.90 -20.60
C PRO A 269 -19.24 12.55 -19.91
N GLU A 270 -20.20 11.78 -20.39
CA GLU A 270 -20.62 10.53 -19.71
C GLU A 270 -19.49 9.52 -19.60
N ASP A 271 -18.65 9.43 -20.60
CA ASP A 271 -17.47 8.56 -20.68
C ASP A 271 -16.33 8.96 -19.74
N THR A 272 -16.33 10.19 -19.22
CA THR A 272 -15.34 10.67 -18.25
C THR A 272 -15.81 10.54 -16.80
N ARG A 273 -17.10 10.24 -16.58
CA ARG A 273 -17.68 10.10 -15.23
C ARG A 273 -17.21 8.82 -14.57
N GLN A 274 -16.54 8.95 -13.44
CA GLN A 274 -16.12 7.79 -12.64
C GLN A 274 -17.36 7.11 -12.01
N PRO A 275 -17.47 5.76 -12.07
CA PRO A 275 -18.58 5.01 -11.48
C PRO A 275 -18.40 4.83 -9.95
N VAL A 276 -18.16 5.94 -9.24
CA VAL A 276 -17.89 5.96 -7.80
C VAL A 276 -18.75 6.99 -7.08
N ASP A 277 -18.86 6.85 -5.78
CA ASP A 277 -19.55 7.81 -4.90
C ASP A 277 -18.52 8.61 -4.08
N TRP A 278 -18.27 9.83 -4.50
CA TRP A 278 -17.29 10.74 -3.90
C TRP A 278 -17.65 11.19 -2.47
N ARG A 279 -18.82 10.86 -1.94
CA ARG A 279 -19.19 11.17 -0.55
C ARG A 279 -18.39 10.35 0.46
N TYR A 280 -17.83 9.22 0.03
CA TYR A 280 -17.07 8.31 0.89
C TYR A 280 -15.58 8.60 0.80
N ASP A 281 -15.09 9.45 1.70
CA ASP A 281 -13.66 9.69 1.81
C ASP A 281 -12.92 8.41 2.20
N LEU A 282 -11.73 8.24 1.60
CA LEU A 282 -10.78 7.17 1.92
C LEU A 282 -9.62 7.74 2.78
N TRP A 283 -9.94 8.67 3.65
CA TRP A 283 -9.01 9.33 4.55
C TRP A 283 -8.84 8.53 5.84
N THR A 284 -7.63 8.01 6.09
CA THR A 284 -7.28 7.22 7.27
C THR A 284 -6.52 8.05 8.31
N ASP A 285 -6.77 7.78 9.59
CA ASP A 285 -6.01 8.33 10.71
C ASP A 285 -4.70 7.55 10.86
N THR A 286 -3.56 8.21 10.79
CA THR A 286 -2.23 7.61 10.91
C THR A 286 -1.53 7.96 12.24
N THR A 287 -2.28 8.48 13.20
CA THR A 287 -1.77 8.99 14.48
C THR A 287 -1.19 7.87 15.34
N ALA A 288 -1.81 6.69 15.37
CA ALA A 288 -1.37 5.58 16.22
C ALA A 288 0.08 5.18 15.95
N LEU A 289 0.46 4.96 14.69
CA LEU A 289 1.84 4.61 14.32
C LEU A 289 2.84 5.68 14.76
N ARG A 290 2.48 6.95 14.67
CA ARG A 290 3.32 8.09 15.03
C ARG A 290 3.50 8.20 16.53
N THR A 291 2.43 8.08 17.30
CA THR A 291 2.45 8.29 18.74
C THR A 291 2.97 7.09 19.52
N GLU A 292 2.65 5.87 19.09
CA GLU A 292 3.05 4.65 19.79
C GLU A 292 4.48 4.21 19.47
N LEU A 293 4.87 4.33 18.20
CA LEU A 293 6.18 3.86 17.75
C LEU A 293 7.16 4.99 17.37
N GLY A 294 6.70 6.25 17.40
CA GLY A 294 7.55 7.39 17.06
C GLY A 294 7.84 7.52 15.56
N TYR A 295 6.94 7.01 14.70
CA TYR A 295 7.13 7.10 13.26
C TYR A 295 7.15 8.55 12.79
N ALA A 296 8.16 8.88 11.97
CA ALA A 296 8.25 10.14 11.24
C ALA A 296 8.65 9.83 9.78
N PRO A 297 7.94 10.38 8.79
CA PRO A 297 8.27 10.15 7.39
C PRO A 297 9.63 10.78 7.06
N PRO A 298 10.59 10.02 6.48
CA PRO A 298 11.92 10.54 6.17
C PRO A 298 11.95 11.50 4.98
N VAL A 299 10.97 11.44 4.08
CA VAL A 299 10.93 12.26 2.86
C VAL A 299 9.77 13.25 2.95
N PRO A 300 10.03 14.57 2.91
CA PRO A 300 8.98 15.57 2.85
C PRO A 300 8.16 15.47 1.55
N LEU A 301 6.90 15.88 1.60
CA LEU A 301 5.94 15.77 0.49
C LEU A 301 6.46 16.38 -0.82
N ASP A 302 6.98 17.59 -0.78
CA ASP A 302 7.44 18.28 -2.00
C ASP A 302 8.61 17.56 -2.67
N GLU A 303 9.47 16.91 -1.88
CA GLU A 303 10.55 16.08 -2.40
C GLU A 303 10.01 14.76 -2.97
N ALA A 304 9.06 14.15 -2.29
CA ALA A 304 8.38 12.94 -2.76
C ALA A 304 7.72 13.18 -4.13
N LEU A 305 6.99 14.28 -4.27
CA LEU A 305 6.36 14.67 -5.53
C LEU A 305 7.41 14.96 -6.62
N ARG A 306 8.49 15.72 -6.30
CA ARG A 306 9.56 15.99 -7.27
C ARG A 306 10.21 14.73 -7.80
N ARG A 307 10.50 13.75 -6.93
CA ARG A 307 11.08 12.46 -7.34
C ARG A 307 10.13 11.69 -8.24
N THR A 308 8.84 11.66 -7.87
CA THR A 308 7.81 10.94 -8.64
C THR A 308 7.59 11.58 -10.01
N VAL A 309 7.39 12.91 -10.07
CA VAL A 309 7.20 13.65 -11.33
C VAL A 309 8.41 13.48 -12.27
N ARG A 310 9.63 13.52 -11.72
CA ARG A 310 10.85 13.31 -12.51
C ARG A 310 10.87 11.90 -13.11
N TRP A 311 10.51 10.91 -12.32
CA TRP A 311 10.48 9.53 -12.78
C TRP A 311 9.39 9.32 -13.84
N GLU A 312 8.15 9.75 -13.62
CA GLU A 312 7.05 9.63 -14.59
C GLU A 312 7.39 10.28 -15.94
N ARG A 313 8.12 11.41 -15.92
CA ARG A 313 8.56 12.10 -17.13
C ARG A 313 9.76 11.45 -17.83
N SER A 314 10.49 10.59 -17.14
CA SER A 314 11.66 9.88 -17.70
C SER A 314 11.31 8.52 -18.30
N GLU A 315 10.17 7.95 -17.92
CA GLU A 315 9.66 6.73 -18.53
C GLU A 315 9.07 7.08 -19.89
N PRO A 316 9.43 6.37 -20.98
CA PRO A 316 8.75 6.52 -22.24
C PRO A 316 7.28 6.13 -22.07
N ASP A 317 6.37 6.91 -22.66
CA ASP A 317 4.93 6.64 -22.66
C ASP A 317 4.70 5.14 -22.88
N GLY A 318 4.04 4.51 -21.90
CA GLY A 318 3.93 3.06 -21.80
C GLY A 318 3.45 2.42 -23.10
N THR A 319 4.39 1.86 -23.82
CA THR A 319 4.18 0.85 -24.85
C THR A 319 4.63 -0.46 -24.23
N ASP A 320 3.67 -1.17 -23.60
CA ASP A 320 3.39 -2.62 -23.80
C ASP A 320 2.39 -3.14 -22.76
#